data_c03ea590017b922028976419a9f56905
#
_entry.id   c03ea590017b922028976419a9f56905
#
_cell.length_a   1.000
_cell.length_b   1.000
_cell.length_c   1.000
_cell.angle_alpha   90.00
_cell.angle_beta   90.00
_cell.angle_gamma   90.00
#
_symmetry.space_group_name_H-M   'P 1'
#
loop_
_entity.id
_entity.type
_entity.pdbx_description
1 polymer ?
#
loop_
_entity_poly.entity_id
_entity_poly.type
_entity_poly.pdbx_seq_one_letter_code
_entity_poly.pdbx_strand_id
1 'polypeptide(L)'
;MRNYGFNSKILRIDLTNKTTSVETMEENWYRIYGGGGLMGTYFMLKETPAKIDAFDPQNALIFASSIIAGQDGPGLAMFRVVTKSPLSQGIGEARCEGPWGQYLKGSGYDAIIITGKAKDPVYLLIEQGEVTIECAKELWGKNTNEATQQLEQRYGAEDIQCAVIGQAGENLVRYASIVTAHSIQAARMGTGAVMGSKNLKGIVLKGKKIPQVFDPEGLREVKEYFTKNMPNNELSMWQKEAPGFSASADLSDYDTAYMGVDNFKANLQVETSNYTRSKYMEYYKGHHTCPGCDNDCIKYIDPGMGIPKATGIHQEVTGTMGPNIGNTNLKTMLEANVLCNLYGLDPTSLGFSISFAMESFENGLISKNDLDGKDLNFGN
;
A
#
# COMPACT_ATOMS: atom_id res chain seq x y z
N MET A 1 19.64 -1.84 -29.46
CA MET A 1 19.54 -2.98 -28.51
C MET A 1 18.06 -3.22 -28.21
N ARG A 2 17.64 -4.47 -28.08
CA ARG A 2 16.28 -4.76 -27.64
C ARG A 2 16.25 -4.67 -26.11
N ASN A 3 15.40 -3.81 -25.57
CA ASN A 3 15.21 -3.71 -24.13
C ASN A 3 14.27 -4.85 -23.67
N TYR A 4 14.79 -5.76 -22.87
CA TYR A 4 14.01 -6.86 -22.32
C TYR A 4 13.64 -6.58 -20.88
N GLY A 5 12.34 -6.65 -20.58
CA GLY A 5 11.79 -6.47 -19.23
C GLY A 5 11.68 -5.01 -18.75
N PHE A 6 12.21 -4.02 -19.49
CA PHE A 6 12.12 -2.61 -19.11
C PHE A 6 11.85 -1.69 -20.33
N ASN A 7 11.31 -0.51 -20.05
CA ASN A 7 10.96 0.51 -21.05
C ASN A 7 12.13 1.44 -21.37
N SER A 8 13.21 1.42 -20.60
CA SER A 8 14.31 2.40 -20.60
C SER A 8 13.88 3.83 -20.28
N LYS A 9 12.73 4.05 -19.71
CA LYS A 9 12.12 5.37 -19.51
C LYS A 9 11.73 5.60 -18.06
N ILE A 10 12.25 6.68 -17.49
CA ILE A 10 11.87 7.21 -16.19
C ILE A 10 11.14 8.52 -16.42
N LEU A 11 9.89 8.59 -15.97
CA LEU A 11 9.08 9.80 -16.07
C LEU A 11 9.40 10.75 -14.92
N ARG A 12 9.65 12.02 -15.21
CA ARG A 12 9.82 13.08 -14.24
C ARG A 12 8.70 14.09 -14.34
N ILE A 13 8.14 14.48 -13.21
CA ILE A 13 7.02 15.43 -13.12
C ILE A 13 7.35 16.48 -12.07
N ASP A 14 7.34 17.74 -12.45
CA ASP A 14 7.38 18.88 -11.55
C ASP A 14 6.00 19.52 -11.47
N LEU A 15 5.34 19.34 -10.32
CA LEU A 15 3.96 19.82 -10.10
C LEU A 15 3.92 21.35 -9.93
N THR A 16 5.01 22.00 -9.49
CA THR A 16 5.07 23.46 -9.35
C THR A 16 5.07 24.13 -10.71
N ASN A 17 5.93 23.66 -11.61
CA ASN A 17 6.09 24.21 -12.94
C ASN A 17 5.16 23.58 -13.98
N LYS A 18 4.44 22.50 -13.61
CA LYS A 18 3.59 21.68 -14.50
C LYS A 18 4.37 21.17 -15.72
N THR A 19 5.59 20.73 -15.50
CA THR A 19 6.46 20.20 -16.56
C THR A 19 6.66 18.70 -16.40
N THR A 20 6.82 18.03 -17.53
CA THR A 20 7.16 16.62 -17.60
C THR A 20 8.40 16.44 -18.48
N SER A 21 9.22 15.46 -18.14
CA SER A 21 10.35 15.04 -18.94
C SER A 21 10.61 13.56 -18.80
N VAL A 22 11.33 12.97 -19.75
CA VAL A 22 11.69 11.56 -19.74
C VAL A 22 13.20 11.43 -19.72
N GLU A 23 13.72 10.73 -18.72
CA GLU A 23 15.13 10.31 -18.65
C GLU A 23 15.23 8.89 -19.20
N THR A 24 16.21 8.67 -20.11
CA THR A 24 16.47 7.34 -20.65
C THR A 24 17.63 6.71 -19.89
N MET A 25 17.43 5.47 -19.42
CA MET A 25 18.45 4.70 -18.71
C MET A 25 18.94 3.55 -19.58
N GLU A 26 20.25 3.28 -19.51
CA GLU A 26 20.88 2.19 -20.24
C GLU A 26 20.73 0.83 -19.53
N GLU A 27 20.91 -0.26 -20.27
CA GLU A 27 20.80 -1.64 -19.77
C GLU A 27 21.68 -1.89 -18.53
N ASN A 28 22.94 -1.41 -18.53
CA ASN A 28 23.85 -1.60 -17.39
C ASN A 28 23.34 -0.98 -16.11
N TRP A 29 22.60 0.13 -16.19
CA TRP A 29 21.96 0.72 -15.03
C TRP A 29 20.88 -0.20 -14.46
N TYR A 30 20.04 -0.82 -15.31
CA TYR A 30 19.00 -1.77 -14.87
C TYR A 30 19.58 -3.06 -14.28
N ARG A 31 20.79 -3.47 -14.71
CA ARG A 31 21.50 -4.62 -14.10
C ARG A 31 21.92 -4.35 -12.65
N ILE A 32 22.15 -3.10 -12.31
CA ILE A 32 22.51 -2.69 -10.94
C ILE A 32 21.26 -2.34 -10.13
N TYR A 33 20.32 -1.60 -10.72
CA TYR A 33 19.15 -1.05 -10.03
C TYR A 33 17.85 -1.68 -10.59
N GLY A 34 17.78 -2.99 -10.65
CA GLY A 34 16.77 -3.81 -11.34
C GLY A 34 15.30 -3.57 -11.01
N GLY A 35 14.98 -2.54 -10.24
CA GLY A 35 13.63 -2.06 -10.00
C GLY A 35 13.19 -2.06 -8.54
N GLY A 36 11.94 -1.64 -8.35
CA GLY A 36 11.32 -1.57 -7.05
C GLY A 36 12.03 -0.63 -6.09
N GLY A 37 12.28 -1.09 -4.86
CA GLY A 37 12.89 -0.27 -3.81
C GLY A 37 14.30 0.21 -4.13
N LEU A 38 15.11 -0.63 -4.78
CA LEU A 38 16.49 -0.26 -5.13
C LEU A 38 16.52 0.89 -6.16
N MET A 39 15.69 0.81 -7.19
CA MET A 39 15.50 1.88 -8.17
C MET A 39 14.98 3.16 -7.50
N GLY A 40 13.95 3.03 -6.67
CA GLY A 40 13.36 4.17 -5.95
C GLY A 40 14.35 4.82 -5.00
N THR A 41 15.14 4.04 -4.26
CA THR A 41 16.17 4.56 -3.35
C THR A 41 17.28 5.30 -4.09
N TYR A 42 17.72 4.77 -5.24
CA TYR A 42 18.70 5.47 -6.08
C TYR A 42 18.22 6.87 -6.46
N PHE A 43 17.00 7.00 -6.96
CA PHE A 43 16.45 8.29 -7.34
C PHE A 43 16.19 9.19 -6.14
N MET A 44 15.68 8.63 -5.03
CA MET A 44 15.48 9.42 -3.81
C MET A 44 16.79 10.04 -3.32
N LEU A 45 17.87 9.28 -3.27
CA LEU A 45 19.20 9.79 -2.84
C LEU A 45 19.79 10.79 -3.83
N LYS A 46 19.48 10.66 -5.13
CA LYS A 46 19.95 11.56 -6.18
C LYS A 46 19.17 12.89 -6.18
N GLU A 47 17.85 12.84 -5.95
CA GLU A 47 16.94 13.96 -6.19
C GLU A 47 16.58 14.74 -4.92
N THR A 48 16.50 14.06 -3.77
CA THR A 48 16.05 14.67 -2.52
C THR A 48 17.23 15.31 -1.78
N PRO A 49 17.23 16.65 -1.58
CA PRO A 49 18.30 17.30 -0.82
C PRO A 49 18.40 16.76 0.61
N ALA A 50 19.62 16.67 1.12
CA ALA A 50 19.85 16.23 2.49
C ALA A 50 19.20 17.19 3.51
N LYS A 51 18.62 16.61 4.59
CA LYS A 51 18.07 17.36 5.74
C LYS A 51 16.83 18.21 5.45
N ILE A 52 16.22 18.15 4.26
CA ILE A 52 14.94 18.84 4.02
C ILE A 52 13.82 18.25 4.85
N ASP A 53 12.74 18.99 5.05
CA ASP A 53 11.51 18.46 5.63
C ASP A 53 10.88 17.43 4.68
N ALA A 54 10.21 16.41 5.23
CA ALA A 54 9.56 15.38 4.42
C ALA A 54 8.39 15.92 3.56
N PHE A 55 7.81 17.06 3.94
CA PHE A 55 6.75 17.74 3.21
C PHE A 55 7.25 18.86 2.28
N ASP A 56 8.57 19.05 2.21
CA ASP A 56 9.16 20.01 1.27
C ASP A 56 8.81 19.61 -0.18
N PRO A 57 8.44 20.57 -1.04
CA PRO A 57 8.18 20.32 -2.45
C PRO A 57 9.32 19.59 -3.18
N GLN A 58 10.58 19.78 -2.76
CA GLN A 58 11.75 19.11 -3.35
C GLN A 58 11.91 17.64 -2.91
N ASN A 59 11.20 17.19 -1.87
CA ASN A 59 11.19 15.77 -1.53
C ASN A 59 10.62 14.98 -2.69
N ALA A 60 11.40 14.08 -3.29
CA ALA A 60 10.94 13.25 -4.39
C ALA A 60 9.99 12.17 -3.88
N LEU A 61 8.83 12.03 -4.53
CA LEU A 61 7.92 10.92 -4.37
C LEU A 61 8.05 10.02 -5.60
N ILE A 62 8.52 8.80 -5.40
CA ILE A 62 8.93 7.91 -6.49
C ILE A 62 8.10 6.65 -6.48
N PHE A 63 7.48 6.33 -7.61
CA PHE A 63 6.80 5.06 -7.87
C PHE A 63 7.67 4.24 -8.80
N ALA A 64 8.07 3.05 -8.39
CA ALA A 64 8.99 2.22 -9.16
C ALA A 64 8.48 0.78 -9.26
N SER A 65 8.45 0.24 -10.48
CA SER A 65 8.19 -1.17 -10.75
C SER A 65 9.49 -1.95 -10.93
N SER A 66 9.42 -3.28 -10.87
CA SER A 66 10.58 -4.11 -11.19
C SER A 66 10.71 -4.35 -12.71
N ILE A 67 11.89 -4.80 -13.16
CA ILE A 67 12.12 -5.17 -14.57
C ILE A 67 11.21 -6.31 -15.03
N ILE A 68 10.68 -7.14 -14.12
CA ILE A 68 9.79 -8.26 -14.42
C ILE A 68 8.33 -7.98 -14.04
N ALA A 69 8.00 -6.75 -13.62
CA ALA A 69 6.64 -6.40 -13.24
C ALA A 69 5.67 -6.58 -14.42
N GLY A 70 4.54 -7.21 -14.12
CA GLY A 70 3.49 -7.50 -15.10
C GLY A 70 3.71 -8.75 -15.94
N GLN A 71 4.84 -9.44 -15.80
CA GLN A 71 5.05 -10.75 -16.40
C GLN A 71 4.22 -11.82 -15.68
N ASP A 72 4.00 -12.94 -16.35
CA ASP A 72 3.22 -14.06 -15.83
C ASP A 72 4.06 -14.88 -14.83
N GLY A 73 3.81 -14.69 -13.54
CA GLY A 73 4.52 -15.38 -12.48
C GLY A 73 4.17 -14.88 -11.09
N PRO A 74 4.45 -15.68 -10.05
CA PRO A 74 4.07 -15.36 -8.68
C PRO A 74 4.85 -14.15 -8.14
N GLY A 75 4.14 -13.22 -7.51
CA GLY A 75 4.73 -12.05 -6.85
C GLY A 75 5.29 -10.97 -7.79
N LEU A 76 5.07 -11.06 -9.10
CA LEU A 76 5.65 -10.15 -10.09
C LEU A 76 4.84 -8.86 -10.32
N ALA A 77 3.66 -8.73 -9.73
CA ALA A 77 2.78 -7.55 -9.90
C ALA A 77 3.09 -6.39 -8.94
N MET A 78 4.09 -6.52 -8.08
CA MET A 78 4.39 -5.53 -7.04
C MET A 78 5.08 -4.27 -7.58
N PHE A 79 4.81 -3.14 -6.90
CA PHE A 79 5.57 -1.89 -7.06
C PHE A 79 6.00 -1.34 -5.70
N ARG A 80 6.84 -0.32 -5.73
CA ARG A 80 7.32 0.40 -4.55
C ARG A 80 7.03 1.87 -4.66
N VAL A 81 6.74 2.48 -3.51
CA VAL A 81 6.73 3.94 -3.36
C VAL A 81 7.87 4.31 -2.42
N VAL A 82 8.78 5.18 -2.88
CA VAL A 82 9.96 5.58 -2.12
C VAL A 82 10.02 7.10 -2.01
N THR A 83 10.33 7.59 -0.81
CA THR A 83 10.43 9.03 -0.51
C THR A 83 11.17 9.24 0.81
N LYS A 84 11.52 10.46 1.16
CA LYS A 84 11.87 10.78 2.55
C LYS A 84 10.62 10.69 3.41
N SER A 85 10.65 9.81 4.41
CA SER A 85 9.50 9.52 5.27
C SER A 85 9.21 10.64 6.28
N PRO A 86 7.97 11.13 6.38
CA PRO A 86 7.57 12.03 7.45
C PRO A 86 7.51 11.34 8.83
N LEU A 87 7.42 10.01 8.85
CA LEU A 87 7.36 9.22 10.07
C LEU A 87 8.76 8.96 10.65
N SER A 88 9.70 8.46 9.84
CA SER A 88 11.03 8.07 10.31
C SER A 88 12.10 9.15 10.08
N GLN A 89 11.84 10.17 9.26
CA GLN A 89 12.79 11.19 8.77
C GLN A 89 13.96 10.62 7.96
N GLY A 90 13.96 9.32 7.69
CA GLY A 90 14.89 8.59 6.84
C GLY A 90 14.28 8.21 5.49
N ILE A 91 14.87 7.21 4.83
CA ILE A 91 14.33 6.60 3.62
C ILE A 91 13.06 5.84 3.99
N GLY A 92 11.95 6.19 3.34
CA GLY A 92 10.69 5.48 3.45
C GLY A 92 10.42 4.67 2.19
N GLU A 93 10.18 3.39 2.34
CA GLU A 93 9.76 2.50 1.28
C GLU A 93 8.45 1.82 1.65
N ALA A 94 7.44 1.95 0.81
CA ALA A 94 6.17 1.24 0.92
C ALA A 94 6.01 0.26 -0.24
N ARG A 95 5.71 -1.00 0.10
CA ARG A 95 5.40 -2.06 -0.88
C ARG A 95 3.91 -2.11 -1.13
N CYS A 96 3.52 -2.35 -2.37
CA CYS A 96 2.13 -2.57 -2.75
C CYS A 96 2.01 -3.70 -3.77
N GLU A 97 1.06 -4.55 -3.54
CA GLU A 97 0.64 -5.62 -4.43
C GLU A 97 -0.46 -5.11 -5.39
N GLY A 98 -0.98 -6.00 -6.21
CA GLY A 98 -2.09 -5.71 -7.11
C GLY A 98 -1.67 -5.27 -8.52
N PRO A 99 -2.63 -4.90 -9.37
CA PRO A 99 -2.37 -4.68 -10.79
C PRO A 99 -1.67 -3.36 -11.14
N TRP A 100 -1.62 -2.39 -10.22
CA TRP A 100 -1.12 -1.05 -10.52
C TRP A 100 0.33 -1.03 -11.03
N GLY A 101 1.20 -1.90 -10.48
CA GLY A 101 2.60 -2.04 -10.93
C GLY A 101 2.73 -2.50 -12.39
N GLN A 102 1.84 -3.37 -12.84
CA GLN A 102 1.75 -3.78 -14.24
C GLN A 102 1.31 -2.62 -15.14
N TYR A 103 0.33 -1.83 -14.71
CA TYR A 103 -0.13 -0.67 -15.47
C TYR A 103 0.92 0.44 -15.53
N LEU A 104 1.74 0.62 -14.47
CA LEU A 104 2.91 1.51 -14.52
C LEU A 104 3.84 1.08 -15.66
N LYS A 105 4.19 -0.19 -15.72
CA LYS A 105 5.00 -0.75 -16.80
C LYS A 105 4.29 -0.58 -18.15
N GLY A 106 3.00 -0.88 -18.21
CA GLY A 106 2.17 -0.79 -19.41
C GLY A 106 1.94 0.62 -19.93
N SER A 107 2.08 1.65 -19.08
CA SER A 107 2.03 3.06 -19.48
C SER A 107 3.29 3.54 -20.21
N GLY A 108 4.32 2.68 -20.30
CA GLY A 108 5.57 2.97 -21.01
C GLY A 108 6.72 3.46 -20.14
N TYR A 109 6.58 3.40 -18.81
CA TYR A 109 7.58 3.86 -17.85
C TYR A 109 7.98 2.77 -16.85
N ASP A 110 9.21 2.82 -16.38
CA ASP A 110 9.72 1.92 -15.33
C ASP A 110 9.60 2.54 -13.94
N ALA A 111 9.64 3.86 -13.87
CA ALA A 111 9.36 4.63 -12.66
C ALA A 111 8.80 6.02 -12.99
N ILE A 112 8.12 6.61 -11.99
CA ILE A 112 7.63 7.98 -11.99
C ILE A 112 8.27 8.70 -10.81
N ILE A 113 8.91 9.86 -11.06
CA ILE A 113 9.51 10.72 -10.04
C ILE A 113 8.74 12.03 -10.01
N ILE A 114 8.17 12.36 -8.86
CA ILE A 114 7.31 13.53 -8.68
C ILE A 114 7.95 14.47 -7.67
N THR A 115 8.23 15.69 -8.10
CA THR A 115 8.71 16.80 -7.28
C THR A 115 7.77 18.00 -7.40
N GLY A 116 8.04 19.04 -6.65
CA GLY A 116 7.19 20.23 -6.63
C GLY A 116 5.90 20.04 -5.85
N LYS A 117 5.07 21.09 -5.87
CA LYS A 117 3.75 21.13 -5.26
C LYS A 117 2.78 21.86 -6.19
N ALA A 118 1.65 21.26 -6.52
CA ALA A 118 0.60 21.91 -7.29
C ALA A 118 -0.06 23.03 -6.46
N LYS A 119 -0.48 24.11 -7.12
CA LYS A 119 -1.20 25.21 -6.46
C LYS A 119 -2.56 24.76 -5.91
N ASP A 120 -3.28 24.02 -6.70
CA ASP A 120 -4.60 23.44 -6.38
C ASP A 120 -4.51 21.92 -6.41
N PRO A 121 -5.47 21.18 -5.82
CA PRO A 121 -5.53 19.72 -5.92
C PRO A 121 -5.57 19.23 -7.37
N VAL A 122 -4.68 18.26 -7.67
CA VAL A 122 -4.56 17.64 -8.99
C VAL A 122 -4.52 16.13 -8.90
N TYR A 123 -4.77 15.46 -10.02
CA TYR A 123 -4.36 14.08 -10.25
C TYR A 123 -3.63 13.96 -11.59
N LEU A 124 -2.85 12.91 -11.75
CA LEU A 124 -2.13 12.61 -12.98
C LEU A 124 -2.92 11.57 -13.78
N LEU A 125 -3.09 11.79 -15.08
CA LEU A 125 -3.50 10.76 -16.02
C LEU A 125 -2.31 10.44 -16.92
N ILE A 126 -1.92 9.16 -16.97
CA ILE A 126 -0.82 8.67 -17.80
C ILE A 126 -1.37 7.60 -18.73
N GLU A 127 -1.40 7.92 -20.01
CA GLU A 127 -1.93 7.05 -21.06
C GLU A 127 -0.94 6.98 -22.24
N GLN A 128 -0.49 5.78 -22.58
CA GLN A 128 0.37 5.51 -23.75
C GLN A 128 1.61 6.41 -23.85
N GLY A 129 2.19 6.79 -22.72
CA GLY A 129 3.35 7.67 -22.65
C GLY A 129 3.04 9.16 -22.59
N GLU A 130 1.78 9.54 -22.75
CA GLU A 130 1.32 10.92 -22.56
C GLU A 130 0.91 11.15 -21.09
N VAL A 131 1.19 12.34 -20.58
CA VAL A 131 0.92 12.74 -19.20
C VAL A 131 0.09 14.01 -19.17
N THR A 132 -1.06 13.95 -18.50
CA THR A 132 -1.88 15.15 -18.23
C THR A 132 -2.01 15.37 -16.72
N ILE A 133 -2.01 16.64 -16.33
CA ILE A 133 -2.21 17.08 -14.94
C ILE A 133 -3.63 17.64 -14.87
N GLU A 134 -4.50 16.88 -14.25
CA GLU A 134 -5.94 17.15 -14.21
C GLU A 134 -6.36 17.77 -12.87
N CYS A 135 -7.45 18.53 -12.87
CA CYS A 135 -8.02 19.12 -11.66
C CYS A 135 -8.67 18.04 -10.79
N ALA A 136 -8.31 18.00 -9.50
CA ALA A 136 -8.85 17.06 -8.51
C ALA A 136 -9.73 17.73 -7.45
N LYS A 137 -10.22 18.95 -7.64
CA LYS A 137 -11.02 19.68 -6.63
C LYS A 137 -12.28 18.91 -6.20
N GLU A 138 -12.93 18.22 -7.12
CA GLU A 138 -14.12 17.40 -6.84
C GLU A 138 -13.79 16.06 -6.14
N LEU A 139 -12.53 15.61 -6.21
CA LEU A 139 -12.05 14.40 -5.55
C LEU A 139 -11.44 14.68 -4.17
N TRP A 140 -11.03 15.93 -3.91
CA TRP A 140 -10.44 16.32 -2.63
C TRP A 140 -11.50 16.27 -1.53
N GLY A 141 -11.14 15.72 -0.37
CA GLY A 141 -12.05 15.44 0.73
C GLY A 141 -12.80 14.10 0.61
N LYS A 142 -12.79 13.45 -0.55
CA LYS A 142 -13.39 12.13 -0.73
C LYS A 142 -12.49 11.03 -0.18
N ASN A 143 -13.12 9.95 0.33
CA ASN A 143 -12.38 8.77 0.72
C ASN A 143 -11.79 8.06 -0.52
N THR A 144 -10.91 7.09 -0.29
CA THR A 144 -10.18 6.41 -1.36
C THR A 144 -11.10 5.63 -2.31
N ASN A 145 -12.15 4.99 -1.77
CA ASN A 145 -13.11 4.23 -2.58
C ASN A 145 -13.96 5.15 -3.46
N GLU A 146 -14.47 6.25 -2.90
CA GLU A 146 -15.23 7.25 -3.65
C GLU A 146 -14.40 7.90 -4.76
N ALA A 147 -13.14 8.26 -4.45
CA ALA A 147 -12.23 8.84 -5.45
C ALA A 147 -11.92 7.85 -6.57
N THR A 148 -11.64 6.58 -6.24
CA THR A 148 -11.39 5.53 -7.23
C THR A 148 -12.62 5.30 -8.11
N GLN A 149 -13.81 5.16 -7.52
CA GLN A 149 -15.06 4.95 -8.27
C GLN A 149 -15.34 6.09 -9.26
N GLN A 150 -15.11 7.35 -8.87
CA GLN A 150 -15.31 8.48 -9.78
C GLN A 150 -14.33 8.47 -10.95
N LEU A 151 -13.07 8.09 -10.71
CA LEU A 151 -12.08 7.94 -11.76
C LEU A 151 -12.40 6.76 -12.69
N GLU A 152 -12.86 5.63 -12.14
CA GLU A 152 -13.33 4.47 -12.91
C GLU A 152 -14.56 4.80 -13.77
N GLN A 153 -15.50 5.58 -13.25
CA GLN A 153 -16.65 6.07 -14.02
C GLN A 153 -16.24 6.99 -15.18
N ARG A 154 -15.18 7.79 -14.98
CA ARG A 154 -14.67 8.73 -15.98
C ARG A 154 -13.88 8.05 -17.10
N TYR A 155 -13.06 7.05 -16.76
CA TYR A 155 -12.08 6.49 -17.69
C TYR A 155 -12.29 5.01 -18.05
N GLY A 156 -13.26 4.33 -17.43
CA GLY A 156 -13.55 2.92 -17.59
C GLY A 156 -12.79 2.05 -16.57
N ALA A 157 -13.52 1.34 -15.72
CA ALA A 157 -12.95 0.53 -14.63
C ALA A 157 -11.99 -0.56 -15.10
N GLU A 158 -12.26 -1.16 -16.28
CA GLU A 158 -11.43 -2.24 -16.86
C GLU A 158 -10.17 -1.72 -17.58
N ASP A 159 -10.11 -0.41 -17.85
CA ASP A 159 -9.05 0.20 -18.65
C ASP A 159 -7.97 0.88 -17.82
N ILE A 160 -8.28 1.20 -16.56
CA ILE A 160 -7.40 1.98 -15.70
C ILE A 160 -7.03 1.26 -14.41
N GLN A 161 -5.94 1.74 -13.82
CA GLN A 161 -5.62 1.51 -12.41
C GLN A 161 -5.30 2.82 -11.73
N CYS A 162 -5.88 3.02 -10.53
CA CYS A 162 -5.70 4.22 -9.74
C CYS A 162 -4.81 3.95 -8.52
N ALA A 163 -3.95 4.93 -8.18
CA ALA A 163 -3.31 5.05 -6.88
C ALA A 163 -3.75 6.38 -6.27
N VAL A 164 -4.48 6.36 -5.16
CA VAL A 164 -5.12 7.55 -4.57
C VAL A 164 -4.79 7.68 -3.09
N ILE A 165 -4.89 8.90 -2.56
CA ILE A 165 -4.89 9.18 -1.13
C ILE A 165 -6.31 9.47 -0.64
N GLY A 166 -6.56 9.13 0.64
CA GLY A 166 -7.74 9.56 1.38
C GLY A 166 -7.48 10.83 2.18
N GLN A 167 -8.44 11.16 3.05
CA GLN A 167 -8.37 12.35 3.91
C GLN A 167 -7.12 12.36 4.82
N ALA A 168 -6.60 11.19 5.20
CA ALA A 168 -5.37 11.11 6.00
C ALA A 168 -4.16 11.69 5.27
N GLY A 169 -4.02 11.39 3.97
CA GLY A 169 -2.97 11.97 3.14
C GLY A 169 -3.15 13.48 2.94
N GLU A 170 -4.38 13.91 2.67
CA GLU A 170 -4.74 15.32 2.51
C GLU A 170 -4.44 16.15 3.77
N ASN A 171 -4.67 15.55 4.96
CA ASN A 171 -4.40 16.15 6.27
C ASN A 171 -2.98 15.88 6.79
N LEU A 172 -2.09 15.34 5.96
CA LEU A 172 -0.69 15.11 6.28
C LEU A 172 -0.43 14.21 7.50
N VAL A 173 -1.33 13.25 7.74
CA VAL A 173 -1.12 12.25 8.80
C VAL A 173 0.15 11.47 8.48
N ARG A 174 1.14 11.50 9.38
CA ARG A 174 2.51 11.03 9.12
C ARG A 174 2.64 9.55 8.75
N TYR A 175 1.59 8.75 8.95
CA TYR A 175 1.49 7.35 8.51
C TYR A 175 0.35 7.13 7.50
N ALA A 176 -0.04 8.18 6.76
CA ALA A 176 -0.99 8.02 5.66
C ALA A 176 -0.40 7.16 4.55
N SER A 177 -1.25 6.34 3.95
CA SER A 177 -0.93 5.41 2.88
C SER A 177 -1.49 5.87 1.53
N ILE A 178 -0.99 5.25 0.46
CA ILE A 178 -1.54 5.34 -0.89
C ILE A 178 -2.32 4.05 -1.15
N VAL A 179 -3.53 4.15 -1.68
CA VAL A 179 -4.44 3.03 -1.89
C VAL A 179 -4.65 2.78 -3.37
N THR A 180 -4.56 1.51 -3.77
CA THR A 180 -4.84 1.02 -5.13
C THR A 180 -5.95 -0.02 -5.10
N ALA A 181 -6.58 -0.29 -6.24
CA ALA A 181 -7.60 -1.33 -6.40
C ALA A 181 -8.64 -1.33 -5.25
N HIS A 182 -9.11 -0.14 -4.85
CA HIS A 182 -10.07 0.16 -3.78
C HIS A 182 -9.56 0.00 -2.33
N SER A 183 -8.64 -0.92 -2.05
CA SER A 183 -8.23 -1.21 -0.66
C SER A 183 -6.84 -1.80 -0.47
N ILE A 184 -6.08 -2.01 -1.55
CA ILE A 184 -4.71 -2.50 -1.46
C ILE A 184 -3.78 -1.32 -1.19
N GLN A 185 -3.06 -1.36 -0.08
CA GLN A 185 -2.31 -0.20 0.39
C GLN A 185 -0.80 -0.30 0.15
N ALA A 186 -0.20 0.77 -0.39
CA ALA A 186 1.20 1.08 -0.15
C ALA A 186 1.29 1.74 1.23
N ALA A 187 1.15 0.92 2.26
CA ALA A 187 1.18 1.33 3.66
C ALA A 187 2.61 1.48 4.17
N ARG A 188 2.73 2.01 5.39
CA ARG A 188 3.99 2.30 6.09
C ARG A 188 4.68 3.55 5.57
N MET A 189 5.55 4.12 6.39
CA MET A 189 6.45 5.25 6.09
C MET A 189 5.79 6.57 5.65
N GLY A 190 4.45 6.67 5.61
CA GLY A 190 3.74 7.95 5.37
C GLY A 190 3.81 8.47 3.94
N THR A 191 3.96 7.59 2.96
CA THR A 191 4.03 7.95 1.53
C THR A 191 2.80 8.72 1.06
N GLY A 192 1.61 8.40 1.60
CA GLY A 192 0.36 9.12 1.33
C GLY A 192 0.38 10.57 1.81
N ALA A 193 1.01 10.85 2.95
CA ALA A 193 1.16 12.23 3.44
C ALA A 193 2.10 13.06 2.55
N VAL A 194 3.19 12.47 2.06
CA VAL A 194 4.07 13.14 1.08
C VAL A 194 3.32 13.44 -0.21
N MET A 195 2.48 12.51 -0.69
CA MET A 195 1.62 12.73 -1.85
C MET A 195 0.63 13.88 -1.61
N GLY A 196 -0.02 13.91 -0.43
CA GLY A 196 -0.92 14.99 -0.01
C GLY A 196 -0.23 16.35 0.10
N SER A 197 1.00 16.41 0.63
CA SER A 197 1.78 17.64 0.76
C SER A 197 2.04 18.32 -0.61
N LYS A 198 1.99 17.54 -1.69
CA LYS A 198 2.15 18.02 -3.07
C LYS A 198 0.82 18.44 -3.73
N ASN A 199 -0.30 18.40 -3.00
CA ASN A 199 -1.66 18.55 -3.51
C ASN A 199 -1.99 17.54 -4.63
N LEU A 200 -1.41 16.34 -4.55
CA LEU A 200 -1.63 15.26 -5.51
C LEU A 200 -2.62 14.24 -4.93
N LYS A 201 -3.82 14.20 -5.49
CA LYS A 201 -4.90 13.30 -5.04
C LYS A 201 -4.74 11.87 -5.56
N GLY A 202 -4.26 11.73 -6.79
CA GLY A 202 -4.18 10.41 -7.40
C GLY A 202 -3.29 10.36 -8.64
N ILE A 203 -2.99 9.14 -9.05
CA ILE A 203 -2.33 8.79 -10.31
C ILE A 203 -3.18 7.73 -10.99
N VAL A 204 -3.67 8.05 -12.18
CA VAL A 204 -4.45 7.16 -13.05
C VAL A 204 -3.54 6.67 -14.16
N LEU A 205 -3.39 5.36 -14.27
CA LEU A 205 -2.60 4.70 -15.30
C LEU A 205 -3.52 3.98 -16.28
N LYS A 206 -3.25 4.16 -17.58
CA LYS A 206 -3.94 3.47 -18.66
C LYS A 206 -2.91 2.87 -19.60
N GLY A 207 -2.99 1.55 -19.81
CA GLY A 207 -2.06 0.81 -20.66
C GLY A 207 -1.70 -0.54 -20.06
N LYS A 208 -1.74 -1.57 -20.89
CA LYS A 208 -1.53 -2.98 -20.47
C LYS A 208 -0.33 -3.63 -21.18
N LYS A 209 0.29 -2.92 -22.15
CA LYS A 209 1.38 -3.49 -22.96
C LYS A 209 2.70 -3.43 -22.20
N ILE A 210 3.15 -4.56 -21.70
CA ILE A 210 4.43 -4.68 -20.98
C ILE A 210 5.58 -5.04 -21.95
N PRO A 211 6.84 -4.66 -21.62
CA PRO A 211 8.01 -5.08 -22.37
C PRO A 211 8.16 -6.59 -22.44
N GLN A 212 8.71 -7.09 -23.55
CA GLN A 212 9.03 -8.53 -23.70
C GLN A 212 10.19 -8.90 -22.76
N VAL A 213 10.17 -10.15 -22.28
CA VAL A 213 11.32 -10.74 -21.57
C VAL A 213 12.30 -11.36 -22.55
N PHE A 214 13.55 -11.52 -22.13
CA PHE A 214 14.60 -12.14 -22.93
C PHE A 214 14.33 -13.61 -23.19
N ASP A 215 13.91 -14.33 -22.14
CA ASP A 215 13.63 -15.75 -22.16
C ASP A 215 12.21 -16.02 -21.62
N PRO A 216 11.18 -15.95 -22.48
CA PRO A 216 9.80 -16.21 -22.07
C PRO A 216 9.56 -17.69 -21.71
N GLU A 217 10.32 -18.61 -22.31
CA GLU A 217 10.20 -20.05 -22.04
C GLU A 217 10.74 -20.37 -20.64
N GLY A 218 11.94 -19.89 -20.32
CA GLY A 218 12.51 -20.06 -18.97
C GLY A 218 11.63 -19.43 -17.89
N LEU A 219 10.99 -18.27 -18.15
CA LEU A 219 10.04 -17.69 -17.22
C LEU A 219 8.81 -18.58 -17.01
N ARG A 220 8.28 -19.17 -18.08
CA ARG A 220 7.18 -20.13 -18.02
C ARG A 220 7.54 -21.37 -17.20
N GLU A 221 8.74 -21.94 -17.42
CA GLU A 221 9.24 -23.09 -16.64
C GLU A 221 9.34 -22.79 -15.16
N VAL A 222 9.84 -21.60 -14.79
CA VAL A 222 9.90 -21.15 -13.39
C VAL A 222 8.50 -21.02 -12.79
N LYS A 223 7.53 -20.47 -13.52
CA LYS A 223 6.14 -20.40 -13.08
C LYS A 223 5.55 -21.79 -12.86
N GLU A 224 5.73 -22.70 -13.83
CA GLU A 224 5.24 -24.08 -13.73
C GLU A 224 5.84 -24.81 -12.53
N TYR A 225 7.16 -24.64 -12.31
CA TYR A 225 7.85 -25.17 -11.13
C TYR A 225 7.22 -24.65 -9.83
N PHE A 226 6.97 -23.33 -9.75
CA PHE A 226 6.32 -22.73 -8.58
C PHE A 226 4.92 -23.32 -8.36
N THR A 227 4.07 -23.30 -9.39
CA THR A 227 2.67 -23.79 -9.31
C THR A 227 2.63 -25.26 -8.89
N LYS A 228 3.53 -26.09 -9.44
CA LYS A 228 3.63 -27.52 -9.08
C LYS A 228 4.08 -27.75 -7.64
N ASN A 229 4.99 -26.92 -7.12
CA ASN A 229 5.58 -27.11 -5.79
C ASN A 229 4.88 -26.33 -4.68
N MET A 230 4.07 -25.31 -5.03
CA MET A 230 3.33 -24.51 -4.06
C MET A 230 2.49 -25.35 -3.08
N PRO A 231 1.78 -26.43 -3.50
CA PRO A 231 1.02 -27.29 -2.58
C PRO A 231 1.88 -27.99 -1.51
N ASN A 232 3.19 -28.11 -1.75
CA ASN A 232 4.13 -28.71 -0.80
C ASN A 232 4.73 -27.69 0.19
N ASN A 233 4.39 -26.42 0.08
CA ASN A 233 4.84 -25.36 0.96
C ASN A 233 3.69 -24.91 1.86
N GLU A 234 3.75 -25.29 3.12
CA GLU A 234 2.69 -25.02 4.11
C GLU A 234 2.36 -23.52 4.22
N LEU A 235 3.38 -22.65 4.23
CA LEU A 235 3.19 -21.21 4.32
C LEU A 235 2.46 -20.64 3.08
N SER A 236 2.81 -21.10 1.88
CA SER A 236 2.14 -20.69 0.65
C SER A 236 0.69 -21.17 0.62
N MET A 237 0.44 -22.39 1.07
CA MET A 237 -0.93 -22.93 1.16
C MET A 237 -1.75 -22.21 2.22
N TRP A 238 -1.14 -21.89 3.36
CA TRP A 238 -1.81 -21.10 4.40
C TRP A 238 -2.18 -19.69 3.91
N GLN A 239 -1.32 -19.03 3.11
CA GLN A 239 -1.66 -17.75 2.47
C GLN A 239 -2.79 -17.88 1.43
N LYS A 240 -2.75 -18.96 0.63
CA LYS A 240 -3.71 -19.19 -0.45
C LYS A 240 -5.09 -19.51 0.08
N GLU A 241 -5.19 -20.38 1.07
CA GLU A 241 -6.45 -20.76 1.68
C GLU A 241 -7.08 -19.61 2.46
N ALA A 242 -8.41 -19.48 2.38
CA ALA A 242 -9.13 -18.49 3.18
C ALA A 242 -9.13 -18.85 4.67
N PRO A 243 -9.02 -17.90 5.56
CA PRO A 243 -8.87 -16.47 5.38
C PRO A 243 -7.41 -15.99 5.23
N GLY A 244 -6.46 -16.88 5.02
CA GLY A 244 -5.05 -16.56 4.83
C GLY A 244 -4.41 -15.97 6.09
N PHE A 245 -3.57 -14.96 5.92
CA PHE A 245 -2.89 -14.29 7.05
C PHE A 245 -3.82 -13.66 8.09
N SER A 246 -5.11 -13.49 7.77
CA SER A 246 -6.09 -13.03 8.75
C SER A 246 -6.28 -14.05 9.90
N ALA A 247 -6.06 -15.34 9.66
CA ALA A 247 -6.13 -16.40 10.68
C ALA A 247 -4.88 -16.53 11.55
N SER A 248 -4.07 -15.50 11.63
CA SER A 248 -2.80 -15.53 12.37
C SER A 248 -2.95 -15.80 13.86
N ALA A 249 -4.14 -15.60 14.42
CA ALA A 249 -4.43 -16.00 15.80
C ALA A 249 -4.31 -17.51 16.03
N ASP A 250 -4.57 -18.33 15.02
CA ASP A 250 -4.39 -19.78 15.11
C ASP A 250 -2.90 -20.17 15.28
N LEU A 251 -1.97 -19.26 14.89
CA LEU A 251 -0.54 -19.44 15.14
C LEU A 251 -0.13 -19.08 16.58
N SER A 252 -0.95 -18.34 17.31
CA SER A 252 -0.66 -17.99 18.70
C SER A 252 -0.65 -19.20 19.63
N ASP A 253 -1.29 -20.29 19.22
CA ASP A 253 -1.19 -21.57 19.94
C ASP A 253 0.22 -22.17 19.89
N TYR A 254 1.02 -21.78 18.91
CA TYR A 254 2.41 -22.22 18.75
C TYR A 254 3.44 -21.27 19.39
N ASP A 255 3.09 -19.98 19.50
CA ASP A 255 4.00 -18.96 20.06
C ASP A 255 3.21 -17.91 20.84
N THR A 256 3.21 -18.06 22.16
CA THR A 256 2.51 -17.16 23.09
C THR A 256 3.09 -15.75 23.13
N ALA A 257 4.29 -15.52 22.58
CA ALA A 257 4.95 -14.22 22.49
C ALA A 257 4.64 -13.46 21.19
N TYR A 258 3.82 -14.04 20.31
CA TYR A 258 3.58 -13.52 18.96
C TYR A 258 2.83 -12.18 18.96
N MET A 259 1.93 -11.94 19.92
CA MET A 259 1.15 -10.71 20.00
C MET A 259 1.50 -9.94 21.27
N GLY A 260 1.85 -8.66 21.11
CA GLY A 260 1.97 -7.73 22.24
C GLY A 260 0.59 -7.43 22.83
N VAL A 261 0.53 -7.26 24.15
CA VAL A 261 -0.67 -6.92 24.91
C VAL A 261 -0.45 -5.59 25.59
N ASP A 262 -1.46 -4.72 25.56
CA ASP A 262 -1.47 -3.43 26.27
C ASP A 262 -0.17 -2.63 26.03
N ASN A 263 0.10 -2.28 24.78
CA ASN A 263 1.33 -1.60 24.35
C ASN A 263 2.61 -2.34 24.74
N PHE A 264 2.62 -3.68 24.59
CA PHE A 264 3.73 -4.57 24.95
C PHE A 264 4.09 -4.59 26.44
N LYS A 265 3.18 -4.19 27.35
CA LYS A 265 3.38 -4.33 28.79
C LYS A 265 3.46 -5.79 29.22
N ALA A 266 2.81 -6.69 28.47
CA ALA A 266 2.81 -8.12 28.73
C ALA A 266 2.93 -8.92 27.45
N ASN A 267 3.59 -10.09 27.55
CA ASN A 267 3.63 -11.14 26.54
C ASN A 267 2.76 -12.32 27.01
N LEU A 268 1.62 -12.02 27.61
CA LEU A 268 0.71 -13.03 28.11
C LEU A 268 -0.05 -13.67 26.96
N GLN A 269 -0.42 -14.93 27.14
CA GLN A 269 -1.34 -15.62 26.25
C GLN A 269 -2.66 -14.84 26.24
N VAL A 270 -3.01 -14.32 25.09
CA VAL A 270 -4.26 -13.61 24.88
C VAL A 270 -5.35 -14.61 24.63
N GLU A 271 -6.59 -14.32 25.07
CA GLU A 271 -7.76 -15.03 24.63
C GLU A 271 -7.97 -14.84 23.12
N THR A 272 -7.56 -15.83 22.34
CA THR A 272 -7.58 -15.76 20.87
C THR A 272 -8.82 -16.39 20.24
N SER A 273 -9.72 -17.00 21.05
CA SER A 273 -10.93 -17.68 20.57
C SER A 273 -11.83 -16.83 19.68
N ASN A 274 -11.75 -15.49 19.84
CA ASN A 274 -12.50 -14.54 19.02
C ASN A 274 -11.85 -14.24 17.66
N TYR A 275 -10.59 -14.66 17.45
CA TYR A 275 -9.80 -14.37 16.23
C TYR A 275 -9.50 -15.63 15.42
N THR A 276 -10.20 -16.72 15.66
CA THR A 276 -9.99 -17.99 14.97
C THR A 276 -10.37 -17.93 13.50
N ARG A 277 -9.83 -18.84 12.69
CA ARG A 277 -10.17 -19.01 11.28
C ARG A 277 -11.67 -19.05 11.04
N SER A 278 -12.40 -19.82 11.85
CA SER A 278 -13.87 -19.96 11.74
C SER A 278 -14.60 -18.63 11.90
N LYS A 279 -14.14 -17.78 12.83
CA LYS A 279 -14.70 -16.44 13.04
C LYS A 279 -14.43 -15.49 11.87
N TYR A 280 -13.23 -15.50 11.32
CA TYR A 280 -12.92 -14.71 10.12
C TYR A 280 -13.76 -15.14 8.92
N MET A 281 -14.05 -16.44 8.75
CA MET A 281 -14.85 -16.94 7.65
C MET A 281 -16.27 -16.40 7.62
N GLU A 282 -16.82 -15.95 8.75
CA GLU A 282 -18.13 -15.29 8.81
C GLU A 282 -18.16 -14.00 7.97
N TYR A 283 -17.01 -13.31 7.84
CA TYR A 283 -16.85 -12.04 7.12
C TYR A 283 -16.24 -12.19 5.73
N TYR A 284 -15.69 -13.35 5.38
CA TYR A 284 -15.01 -13.59 4.11
C TYR A 284 -15.97 -13.48 2.91
N LYS A 285 -15.53 -12.75 1.85
CA LYS A 285 -16.35 -12.49 0.64
C LYS A 285 -15.65 -12.88 -0.65
N GLY A 286 -14.43 -13.40 -0.59
CA GLY A 286 -13.66 -13.78 -1.76
C GLY A 286 -12.21 -13.31 -1.69
N HIS A 287 -11.51 -13.38 -2.80
CA HIS A 287 -10.10 -12.99 -2.88
C HIS A 287 -9.80 -12.22 -4.15
N HIS A 288 -8.63 -11.57 -4.17
CA HIS A 288 -8.04 -10.99 -5.35
C HIS A 288 -6.75 -11.72 -5.70
N THR A 289 -6.63 -12.05 -6.97
CA THR A 289 -5.43 -12.66 -7.54
C THR A 289 -4.67 -11.60 -8.33
N CYS A 290 -3.43 -11.32 -7.95
CA CYS A 290 -2.57 -10.43 -8.72
C CYS A 290 -2.32 -11.00 -10.12
N PRO A 291 -2.17 -10.15 -11.16
CA PRO A 291 -1.89 -10.62 -12.50
C PRO A 291 -0.73 -11.61 -12.56
N GLY A 292 -0.94 -12.76 -13.18
CA GLY A 292 0.06 -13.83 -13.33
C GLY A 292 0.40 -14.61 -12.04
N CYS A 293 -0.24 -14.34 -10.92
CA CYS A 293 0.02 -15.00 -9.64
C CYS A 293 -1.02 -16.07 -9.33
N ASP A 294 -0.61 -17.19 -8.72
CA ASP A 294 -1.51 -18.28 -8.31
C ASP A 294 -1.80 -18.27 -6.79
N ASN A 295 -1.30 -17.27 -6.05
CA ASN A 295 -1.28 -17.34 -4.59
C ASN A 295 -2.56 -16.81 -3.91
N ASP A 296 -3.45 -16.11 -4.57
CA ASP A 296 -4.74 -15.63 -4.01
C ASP A 296 -4.65 -15.00 -2.61
N CYS A 297 -3.52 -14.38 -2.25
CA CYS A 297 -3.22 -13.98 -0.87
C CYS A 297 -4.04 -12.79 -0.37
N ILE A 298 -4.59 -11.96 -1.26
CA ILE A 298 -5.41 -10.81 -0.89
C ILE A 298 -6.86 -11.29 -0.70
N LYS A 299 -7.38 -11.21 0.53
CA LYS A 299 -8.73 -11.65 0.87
C LYS A 299 -9.66 -10.45 1.00
N TYR A 300 -10.92 -10.59 0.57
CA TYR A 300 -11.96 -9.60 0.77
C TYR A 300 -12.86 -9.98 1.93
N ILE A 301 -13.26 -8.98 2.70
CA ILE A 301 -14.15 -9.10 3.86
C ILE A 301 -15.28 -8.07 3.78
N ASP A 302 -16.37 -8.36 4.50
CA ASP A 302 -17.40 -7.37 4.81
C ASP A 302 -17.88 -7.53 6.26
N PRO A 303 -17.49 -6.64 7.17
CA PRO A 303 -18.00 -6.61 8.54
C PRO A 303 -19.41 -6.01 8.66
N GLY A 304 -20.12 -5.82 7.55
CA GLY A 304 -21.46 -5.21 7.49
C GLY A 304 -21.43 -3.74 7.09
N MET A 305 -20.31 -3.25 6.54
CA MET A 305 -20.18 -1.86 6.07
C MET A 305 -20.56 -1.70 4.59
N GLY A 306 -20.75 -2.79 3.85
CA GLY A 306 -21.14 -2.76 2.45
C GLY A 306 -20.10 -2.13 1.51
N ILE A 307 -18.82 -2.09 1.91
CA ILE A 307 -17.74 -1.55 1.08
C ILE A 307 -17.21 -2.66 0.16
N PRO A 308 -17.40 -2.54 -1.15
CA PRO A 308 -16.92 -3.54 -2.09
C PRO A 308 -15.40 -3.67 -2.05
N LYS A 309 -14.90 -4.90 -2.18
CA LYS A 309 -13.45 -5.18 -2.27
C LYS A 309 -12.63 -4.66 -1.07
N ALA A 310 -13.26 -4.53 0.12
CA ALA A 310 -12.49 -4.22 1.32
C ALA A 310 -11.56 -5.39 1.65
N THR A 311 -10.25 -5.13 1.74
CA THR A 311 -9.27 -6.18 2.05
C THR A 311 -9.33 -6.59 3.52
N GLY A 312 -9.12 -7.87 3.76
CA GLY A 312 -8.94 -8.45 5.09
C GLY A 312 -7.67 -7.92 5.77
N ILE A 313 -7.60 -8.17 7.06
CA ILE A 313 -6.45 -7.78 7.86
C ILE A 313 -5.30 -8.78 7.72
N HIS A 314 -4.09 -8.28 7.87
CA HIS A 314 -2.88 -9.07 8.06
C HIS A 314 -2.62 -9.29 9.55
N GLN A 315 -1.71 -10.20 9.84
CA GLN A 315 -1.32 -10.55 11.22
C GLN A 315 -0.91 -9.34 12.08
N GLU A 316 -0.18 -8.38 11.49
CA GLU A 316 0.27 -7.20 12.20
C GLU A 316 -0.89 -6.30 12.62
N VAL A 317 -1.94 -6.25 11.80
CA VAL A 317 -3.16 -5.49 12.12
C VAL A 317 -3.96 -6.22 13.20
N THR A 318 -4.05 -7.56 13.14
CA THR A 318 -4.64 -8.35 14.22
C THR A 318 -3.93 -8.07 15.56
N GLY A 319 -2.61 -8.10 15.59
CA GLY A 319 -1.82 -7.81 16.78
C GLY A 319 -2.06 -6.40 17.33
N THR A 320 -1.96 -5.39 16.46
CA THR A 320 -1.97 -3.98 16.90
C THR A 320 -3.35 -3.41 17.17
N MET A 321 -4.39 -3.84 16.43
CA MET A 321 -5.79 -3.40 16.66
C MET A 321 -6.61 -4.40 17.50
N GLY A 322 -6.02 -5.50 17.89
CA GLY A 322 -6.56 -6.47 18.81
C GLY A 322 -5.88 -6.37 20.16
N PRO A 323 -5.07 -7.37 20.55
CA PRO A 323 -4.51 -7.49 21.89
C PRO A 323 -3.71 -6.26 22.35
N ASN A 324 -2.98 -5.60 21.45
CA ASN A 324 -2.13 -4.45 21.80
C ASN A 324 -2.91 -3.23 22.30
N ILE A 325 -4.22 -3.17 22.00
CA ILE A 325 -5.15 -2.15 22.52
C ILE A 325 -6.25 -2.76 23.41
N GLY A 326 -6.10 -4.03 23.81
CA GLY A 326 -7.08 -4.75 24.62
C GLY A 326 -8.41 -5.07 23.90
N ASN A 327 -8.49 -4.90 22.59
CA ASN A 327 -9.70 -5.18 21.81
C ASN A 327 -9.83 -6.70 21.56
N THR A 328 -10.95 -7.28 21.97
CA THR A 328 -11.29 -8.70 21.76
C THR A 328 -12.41 -8.91 20.74
N ASN A 329 -12.91 -7.84 20.13
CA ASN A 329 -14.01 -7.88 19.18
C ASN A 329 -13.49 -7.88 17.73
N LEU A 330 -13.54 -9.03 17.07
CA LEU A 330 -13.10 -9.19 15.68
C LEU A 330 -13.84 -8.24 14.72
N LYS A 331 -15.16 -8.08 14.88
CA LYS A 331 -15.95 -7.22 14.01
C LYS A 331 -15.44 -5.77 14.06
N THR A 332 -15.25 -5.22 15.25
CA THR A 332 -14.71 -3.86 15.44
C THR A 332 -13.33 -3.70 14.81
N MET A 333 -12.47 -4.72 14.95
CA MET A 333 -11.15 -4.74 14.32
C MET A 333 -11.24 -4.68 12.79
N LEU A 334 -12.13 -5.47 12.19
CA LEU A 334 -12.36 -5.48 10.74
C LEU A 334 -12.96 -4.16 10.24
N GLU A 335 -13.90 -3.57 10.98
CA GLU A 335 -14.47 -2.25 10.69
C GLU A 335 -13.39 -1.16 10.73
N ALA A 336 -12.52 -1.16 11.74
CA ALA A 336 -11.40 -0.23 11.86
C ALA A 336 -10.42 -0.37 10.68
N ASN A 337 -10.12 -1.59 10.24
CA ASN A 337 -9.29 -1.82 9.05
C ASN A 337 -9.95 -1.27 7.77
N VAL A 338 -11.27 -1.46 7.59
CA VAL A 338 -12.00 -0.88 6.46
C VAL A 338 -11.94 0.64 6.49
N LEU A 339 -12.12 1.27 7.65
CA LEU A 339 -11.97 2.72 7.81
C LEU A 339 -10.55 3.18 7.48
N CYS A 340 -9.51 2.44 7.88
CA CYS A 340 -8.13 2.73 7.50
C CYS A 340 -7.95 2.72 5.97
N ASN A 341 -8.53 1.73 5.28
CA ASN A 341 -8.51 1.69 3.82
C ASN A 341 -9.19 2.93 3.23
N LEU A 342 -10.38 3.30 3.71
CA LEU A 342 -11.15 4.45 3.21
C LEU A 342 -10.45 5.78 3.46
N TYR A 343 -9.87 5.98 4.64
CA TYR A 343 -9.16 7.21 4.95
C TYR A 343 -7.73 7.26 4.38
N GLY A 344 -7.20 6.14 3.91
CA GLY A 344 -5.81 6.01 3.46
C GLY A 344 -4.83 6.09 4.64
N LEU A 345 -5.08 5.31 5.67
CA LEU A 345 -4.24 5.19 6.88
C LEU A 345 -3.54 3.82 6.92
N ASP A 346 -2.30 3.80 7.40
CA ASP A 346 -1.64 2.56 7.79
C ASP A 346 -2.28 1.99 9.07
N PRO A 347 -2.99 0.86 9.00
CA PRO A 347 -3.70 0.31 10.15
C PRO A 347 -2.77 -0.13 11.28
N THR A 348 -1.58 -0.65 10.94
CA THR A 348 -0.59 -1.06 11.94
C THR A 348 -0.09 0.14 12.75
N SER A 349 0.29 1.23 12.07
CA SER A 349 0.75 2.45 12.74
C SER A 349 -0.36 3.11 13.55
N LEU A 350 -1.62 3.03 13.09
CA LEU A 350 -2.76 3.52 13.85
C LEU A 350 -2.94 2.73 15.15
N GLY A 351 -2.90 1.39 15.09
CA GLY A 351 -3.01 0.55 16.28
C GLY A 351 -1.94 0.87 17.33
N PHE A 352 -0.67 1.05 16.90
CA PHE A 352 0.39 1.50 17.81
C PHE A 352 0.18 2.91 18.36
N SER A 353 -0.37 3.84 17.57
CA SER A 353 -0.68 5.19 18.06
C SER A 353 -1.78 5.16 19.11
N ILE A 354 -2.79 4.31 18.92
CA ILE A 354 -3.87 4.12 19.89
C ILE A 354 -3.33 3.49 21.18
N SER A 355 -2.54 2.42 21.10
CA SER A 355 -2.00 1.75 22.29
C SER A 355 -1.08 2.67 23.11
N PHE A 356 -0.27 3.50 22.45
CA PHE A 356 0.56 4.51 23.11
C PHE A 356 -0.30 5.58 23.80
N ALA A 357 -1.38 6.03 23.15
CA ALA A 357 -2.31 6.98 23.75
C ALA A 357 -3.06 6.37 24.95
N MET A 358 -3.48 5.10 24.87
CA MET A 358 -4.11 4.37 25.97
C MET A 358 -3.16 4.29 27.18
N GLU A 359 -1.91 3.89 26.97
CA GLU A 359 -0.91 3.86 28.02
C GLU A 359 -0.65 5.25 28.63
N SER A 360 -0.59 6.29 27.79
CA SER A 360 -0.41 7.67 28.25
C SER A 360 -1.61 8.13 29.10
N PHE A 361 -2.82 7.73 28.75
CA PHE A 361 -4.03 8.02 29.50
C PHE A 361 -4.03 7.33 30.88
N GLU A 362 -3.75 6.03 30.92
CA GLU A 362 -3.69 5.26 32.18
C GLU A 362 -2.60 5.77 33.11
N ASN A 363 -1.48 6.27 32.57
CA ASN A 363 -0.41 6.90 33.35
C ASN A 363 -0.67 8.40 33.72
N GLY A 364 -1.83 8.95 33.34
CA GLY A 364 -2.21 10.33 33.65
C GLY A 364 -1.42 11.39 32.88
N LEU A 365 -0.74 11.02 31.78
CA LEU A 365 0.01 11.97 30.93
C LEU A 365 -0.92 12.74 29.98
N ILE A 366 -2.04 12.17 29.63
CA ILE A 366 -3.17 12.82 28.95
C ILE A 366 -4.45 12.57 29.74
N SER A 367 -5.42 13.46 29.59
CA SER A 367 -6.66 13.46 30.38
C SER A 367 -7.89 13.34 29.45
N LYS A 368 -9.08 13.16 30.06
CA LYS A 368 -10.35 13.22 29.30
C LYS A 368 -10.54 14.52 28.52
N ASN A 369 -10.01 15.64 29.05
CA ASN A 369 -10.11 16.92 28.37
C ASN A 369 -9.32 16.95 27.06
N ASP A 370 -8.22 16.20 27.00
CA ASP A 370 -7.42 16.05 25.76
C ASP A 370 -8.06 15.11 24.75
N LEU A 371 -9.10 14.37 25.16
CA LEU A 371 -9.78 13.31 24.43
C LEU A 371 -11.28 13.58 24.19
N ASP A 372 -11.68 14.84 24.15
CA ASP A 372 -13.09 15.25 23.99
C ASP A 372 -14.04 14.56 24.99
N GLY A 373 -13.58 14.37 26.23
CA GLY A 373 -14.34 13.76 27.33
C GLY A 373 -14.38 12.22 27.30
N LYS A 374 -13.67 11.56 26.42
CA LYS A 374 -13.67 10.09 26.29
C LYS A 374 -12.70 9.45 27.29
N ASP A 375 -13.07 8.24 27.71
CA ASP A 375 -12.14 7.31 28.38
C ASP A 375 -11.34 6.56 27.32
N LEU A 376 -10.04 6.40 27.56
CA LEU A 376 -9.14 5.72 26.64
C LEU A 376 -8.30 4.67 27.40
N ASN A 377 -8.97 3.78 28.11
CA ASN A 377 -8.34 2.63 28.77
C ASN A 377 -8.17 1.47 27.75
N PHE A 378 -7.22 0.57 28.04
CA PHE A 378 -7.12 -0.66 27.24
C PHE A 378 -8.45 -1.43 27.29
N GLY A 379 -8.89 -1.90 26.11
CA GLY A 379 -10.15 -2.65 25.97
C GLY A 379 -11.42 -1.81 25.84
N ASN A 380 -11.31 -0.48 25.82
CA ASN A 380 -12.47 0.41 25.67
C ASN A 380 -12.65 0.88 24.22
#